data_aa1c2bcbe1eb7d190038c772396e2d25
#
_entry.id   aa1c2bcbe1eb7d190038c772396e2d25
#
_cell.length_a   1.000
_cell.length_b   1.000
_cell.length_c   1.000
_cell.angle_alpha   90.00
_cell.angle_beta   90.00
_cell.angle_gamma   90.00
#
_symmetry.space_group_name_H-M   'P 1'
#
loop_
_entity.id
_entity.type
_entity.pdbx_description
1 polymer ?
#
loop_
_entity_poly.entity_id
_entity_poly.type
_entity_poly.pdbx_seq_one_letter_code
_entity_poly.pdbx_strand_id
1 'polypeptide(L)'
;MCFLLVFLASCGNTVRDDDASDGISDNDNTSSEAVGDSSVPDESSVQEEKSDPYDDPKYNGVAKLYITVKNTVTKEEYVPCTIQLLDPSGEYEEITDENGKIKVRGNSTSAGAKKPYNIKFSSSQRPLGLGKGKKFCLLANLYDKTLIRNRLSYDFASEVGGCHYTPRTEYVDVYLNNRFLGNYLMTQAVGEGKEKVDIDITKNEFLFEYEPFVGYSNTNCIATPILGILLGFNEPEQPTAEQFEWLNLFFAEAESALVSYDFERIAEYFDIDSFVDFYIVNELFKDVDFSTSSTRFYLKKGRLYAGPLWDMDLSSGNVSEEAGYYGEYWNSNTSGDSTESFYCRKIWYRELFGCQKFGELVRKRYAKLQPQIVNLTTDNELGLNRIDRLIAKYGKSFAANYEKAGWSVSYVYGEFESRYPAKTYEGNVEYLREWLIRRNAWLLHELGIS
;
A
#
# COMPACT_ATOMS: atom_id res chain seq x y z
N MET A 1 -13.00 -12.66 -28.94
CA MET A 1 -11.99 -13.73 -29.17
C MET A 1 -11.16 -13.75 -27.91
N CYS A 2 -11.52 -14.63 -26.95
CA CYS A 2 -10.93 -14.75 -25.65
C CYS A 2 -9.56 -15.40 -25.72
N PHE A 3 -8.53 -14.72 -25.23
CA PHE A 3 -7.26 -15.35 -24.89
C PHE A 3 -7.27 -15.70 -23.40
N LEU A 4 -7.43 -16.97 -23.14
CA LEU A 4 -7.32 -17.60 -21.85
C LEU A 4 -5.82 -17.84 -21.59
N LEU A 5 -5.19 -17.09 -20.70
CA LEU A 5 -3.85 -17.39 -20.20
C LEU A 5 -3.98 -18.25 -18.95
N VAL A 6 -3.68 -19.53 -19.14
CA VAL A 6 -3.60 -20.53 -18.07
C VAL A 6 -2.21 -20.45 -17.45
N PHE A 7 -2.11 -20.08 -16.20
CA PHE A 7 -0.91 -20.30 -15.41
C PHE A 7 -0.93 -21.71 -14.82
N LEU A 8 -0.09 -22.59 -15.37
CA LEU A 8 0.21 -23.91 -14.82
C LEU A 8 1.27 -23.75 -13.71
N ALA A 9 0.88 -24.08 -12.51
CA ALA A 9 1.81 -24.35 -11.42
C ALA A 9 2.52 -25.69 -11.68
N SER A 10 3.82 -25.67 -11.85
CA SER A 10 4.65 -26.86 -11.94
C SER A 10 5.27 -27.15 -10.58
N CYS A 11 4.71 -28.16 -9.89
CA CYS A 11 5.43 -28.94 -8.90
C CYS A 11 6.15 -30.07 -9.60
N GLY A 12 7.45 -30.16 -9.43
CA GLY A 12 8.24 -31.28 -9.91
C GLY A 12 9.47 -31.52 -9.07
N ASN A 13 9.32 -32.43 -8.10
CA ASN A 13 10.40 -33.14 -7.44
C ASN A 13 11.07 -34.07 -8.42
N THR A 14 12.41 -34.10 -8.48
CA THR A 14 13.15 -35.34 -8.68
C THR A 14 14.54 -35.25 -8.09
N VAL A 15 14.77 -36.17 -7.22
CA VAL A 15 16.04 -36.63 -6.63
C VAL A 15 16.73 -37.58 -7.61
N ARG A 16 18.07 -37.56 -7.63
CA ARG A 16 19.03 -38.68 -7.76
C ARG A 16 20.40 -38.11 -8.14
N ASP A 17 21.38 -38.23 -7.30
CA ASP A 17 22.29 -39.33 -6.93
C ASP A 17 23.29 -39.67 -8.01
N ASP A 18 24.54 -39.82 -7.49
CA ASP A 18 25.66 -40.64 -7.91
C ASP A 18 26.72 -39.92 -8.76
N ASP A 19 27.89 -39.88 -8.27
CA ASP A 19 28.98 -40.70 -7.81
C ASP A 19 30.33 -40.27 -8.41
N ALA A 20 31.27 -40.26 -7.55
CA ALA A 20 32.64 -40.84 -7.66
C ALA A 20 33.73 -40.04 -8.43
N SER A 21 34.66 -39.65 -7.76
CA SER A 21 35.94 -40.27 -7.32
C SER A 21 37.20 -39.69 -8.02
N ASP A 22 38.21 -39.64 -7.16
CA ASP A 22 39.66 -39.74 -7.39
C ASP A 22 40.39 -38.51 -7.91
N GLY A 23 41.49 -38.11 -7.36
CA GLY A 23 42.41 -38.67 -6.40
C GLY A 23 43.72 -37.89 -6.38
N ILE A 24 44.33 -37.82 -5.24
CA ILE A 24 45.79 -37.96 -5.00
C ILE A 24 46.70 -36.95 -5.75
N SER A 25 47.62 -36.27 -5.12
CA SER A 25 48.65 -36.55 -4.10
C SER A 25 49.51 -35.30 -3.89
N ASP A 26 49.85 -35.06 -2.69
CA ASP A 26 51.15 -35.14 -2.04
C ASP A 26 52.21 -34.12 -2.33
N ASN A 27 52.75 -33.75 -1.20
CA ASN A 27 54.13 -33.46 -0.81
C ASN A 27 54.62 -32.04 -0.96
N ASP A 28 55.22 -31.52 -0.07
CA ASP A 28 56.04 -31.79 1.14
C ASP A 28 56.89 -30.55 1.45
N ASN A 29 57.01 -30.29 2.75
CA ASN A 29 58.24 -29.91 3.48
C ASN A 29 59.01 -28.64 3.07
N THR A 30 59.39 -27.81 3.96
CA THR A 30 60.20 -27.93 5.19
C THR A 30 60.45 -26.56 5.82
N SER A 31 60.31 -26.54 7.11
CA SER A 31 61.15 -26.00 8.19
C SER A 31 62.03 -24.79 7.96
N SER A 32 61.95 -23.80 8.86
CA SER A 32 62.99 -23.64 9.92
C SER A 32 62.72 -22.36 10.75
N GLU A 33 62.91 -22.58 12.01
CA GLU A 33 63.11 -21.74 13.17
C GLU A 33 63.78 -20.37 12.99
N ALA A 34 63.37 -19.39 13.80
CA ALA A 34 64.14 -18.82 14.91
C ALA A 34 63.45 -17.64 15.58
N VAL A 35 63.06 -17.78 16.81
CA VAL A 35 63.50 -17.06 18.03
C VAL A 35 63.70 -15.53 17.89
N GLY A 36 62.97 -14.79 18.73
CA GLY A 36 63.44 -13.54 19.27
C GLY A 36 62.38 -12.47 19.55
N ASP A 37 62.04 -12.45 20.76
CA ASP A 37 61.99 -11.33 21.70
C ASP A 37 60.77 -10.42 21.77
N SER A 38 60.38 -10.30 22.98
CA SER A 38 59.43 -9.46 23.69
C SER A 38 59.36 -8.02 23.23
N SER A 39 58.15 -7.54 22.99
CA SER A 39 57.66 -6.32 23.64
C SER A 39 56.16 -6.19 23.34
N VAL A 40 55.37 -6.29 24.38
CA VAL A 40 54.00 -5.86 24.43
C VAL A 40 53.97 -4.33 24.37
N PRO A 41 53.16 -3.73 23.52
CA PRO A 41 52.42 -2.57 23.90
C PRO A 41 50.93 -2.95 23.96
N ASP A 42 50.43 -2.95 25.16
CA ASP A 42 49.08 -2.74 25.49
C ASP A 42 48.64 -1.37 24.91
N GLU A 43 47.87 -1.42 23.87
CA GLU A 43 46.90 -0.38 23.52
C GLU A 43 45.72 -1.08 22.84
N SER A 44 44.76 -1.42 23.69
CA SER A 44 43.40 -1.60 23.29
C SER A 44 42.91 -0.29 22.66
N SER A 45 43.14 -0.10 21.38
CA SER A 45 42.34 0.83 20.58
C SER A 45 40.95 0.23 20.50
N VAL A 46 40.14 0.55 21.48
CA VAL A 46 38.70 0.52 21.32
C VAL A 46 38.42 1.46 20.14
N GLN A 47 38.25 0.91 18.97
CA GLN A 47 37.59 1.61 17.89
C GLN A 47 36.21 1.95 18.48
N GLU A 48 36.01 3.22 18.86
CA GLU A 48 34.68 3.78 19.02
C GLU A 48 33.99 3.45 17.70
N GLU A 49 33.08 2.44 17.73
CA GLU A 49 32.08 2.28 16.71
C GLU A 49 31.40 3.64 16.63
N LYS A 50 31.66 4.39 15.57
CA LYS A 50 30.94 5.61 15.28
C LYS A 50 29.48 5.20 15.20
N SER A 51 28.71 5.52 16.24
CA SER A 51 27.26 5.33 16.26
C SER A 51 26.70 5.91 14.98
N ASP A 52 25.89 5.12 14.27
CA ASP A 52 25.19 5.61 13.10
C ASP A 52 24.46 6.91 13.49
N PRO A 53 24.63 8.03 12.75
CA PRO A 53 23.89 9.28 13.03
C PRO A 53 22.38 9.07 13.12
N TYR A 54 21.85 7.99 12.53
CA TYR A 54 20.45 7.54 12.69
C TYR A 54 20.17 6.93 14.06
N ASP A 55 21.18 6.52 14.80
CA ASP A 55 21.06 6.02 16.16
C ASP A 55 21.21 7.13 17.23
N ASP A 56 21.46 8.38 16.81
CA ASP A 56 21.46 9.52 17.71
C ASP A 56 20.03 9.75 18.25
N PRO A 57 19.79 9.62 19.58
CA PRO A 57 18.50 9.89 20.18
C PRO A 57 18.03 11.36 20.02
N LYS A 58 18.91 12.28 19.62
CA LYS A 58 18.57 13.67 19.27
C LYS A 58 18.08 13.82 17.82
N TYR A 59 18.06 12.74 17.04
CA TYR A 59 17.58 12.78 15.68
C TYR A 59 16.05 12.92 15.66
N ASN A 60 15.57 14.15 15.49
CA ASN A 60 14.15 14.46 15.26
C ASN A 60 13.77 14.03 13.84
N GLY A 61 13.23 12.86 13.69
CA GLY A 61 12.89 12.34 12.38
C GLY A 61 11.80 11.30 12.47
N VAL A 62 12.15 10.11 12.05
CA VAL A 62 11.26 8.97 11.94
C VAL A 62 11.48 8.05 13.12
N ALA A 63 10.40 7.53 13.70
CA ALA A 63 10.47 6.52 14.74
C ALA A 63 11.21 5.26 14.25
N LYS A 64 11.87 4.56 15.16
CA LYS A 64 12.63 3.35 14.88
C LYS A 64 11.87 2.14 15.39
N LEU A 65 11.68 1.15 14.52
CA LEU A 65 11.00 -0.10 14.82
C LEU A 65 12.00 -1.26 14.77
N TYR A 66 12.41 -1.73 15.94
CA TYR A 66 13.26 -2.90 16.08
C TYR A 66 12.41 -4.15 16.24
N ILE A 67 12.69 -5.16 15.42
CA ILE A 67 12.00 -6.45 15.46
C ILE A 67 13.07 -7.54 15.59
N THR A 68 13.00 -8.32 16.66
CA THR A 68 13.90 -9.44 16.89
C THR A 68 13.16 -10.75 16.76
N VAL A 69 13.60 -11.60 15.82
CA VAL A 69 13.01 -12.92 15.56
C VAL A 69 14.09 -14.00 15.60
N LYS A 70 13.69 -15.20 16.03
CA LYS A 70 14.58 -16.39 15.98
C LYS A 70 14.35 -17.23 14.73
N ASN A 71 13.14 -17.21 14.19
CA ASN A 71 12.71 -18.03 13.07
C ASN A 71 12.68 -17.20 11.76
N THR A 72 12.74 -17.87 10.61
CA THR A 72 12.51 -17.24 9.32
C THR A 72 11.09 -16.69 9.26
N VAL A 73 10.95 -15.44 8.78
CA VAL A 73 9.65 -14.80 8.60
C VAL A 73 9.14 -15.11 7.21
N THR A 74 8.00 -15.79 7.13
CA THR A 74 7.36 -16.19 5.88
C THR A 74 5.97 -15.58 5.72
N LYS A 75 5.28 -15.86 4.62
CA LYS A 75 3.92 -15.37 4.34
C LYS A 75 2.83 -16.24 5.00
N GLU A 76 3.13 -17.51 5.24
CA GLU A 76 2.15 -18.52 5.63
C GLU A 76 1.62 -18.26 7.03
N GLU A 77 2.50 -18.03 8.00
CA GLU A 77 2.12 -17.91 9.38
C GLU A 77 2.87 -16.81 10.15
N TYR A 78 2.28 -16.40 11.25
CA TYR A 78 2.91 -15.47 12.18
C TYR A 78 3.97 -16.19 13.03
N VAL A 79 5.18 -15.66 13.05
CA VAL A 79 6.25 -16.12 13.96
C VAL A 79 6.37 -15.17 15.16
N PRO A 80 6.68 -15.71 16.36
CA PRO A 80 6.92 -14.90 17.55
C PRO A 80 8.11 -13.95 17.36
N CYS A 81 7.99 -12.73 17.87
CA CYS A 81 9.05 -11.73 17.85
C CYS A 81 8.97 -10.80 19.06
N THR A 82 10.08 -10.13 19.37
CA THR A 82 10.08 -8.94 20.20
C THR A 82 9.93 -7.73 19.29
N ILE A 83 9.05 -6.80 19.65
CA ILE A 83 8.84 -5.53 18.96
C ILE A 83 9.22 -4.40 19.90
N GLN A 84 10.11 -3.52 19.46
CA GLN A 84 10.45 -2.31 20.17
C GLN A 84 10.30 -1.11 19.24
N LEU A 85 9.40 -0.19 19.59
CA LEU A 85 9.16 1.05 18.87
C LEU A 85 9.69 2.20 19.71
N LEU A 86 10.69 2.90 19.19
CA LEU A 86 11.31 4.06 19.80
C LEU A 86 10.98 5.31 18.98
N ASP A 87 10.56 6.38 19.66
CA ASP A 87 10.31 7.66 19.00
C ASP A 87 11.34 8.70 19.43
N PRO A 88 12.38 8.97 18.63
CA PRO A 88 13.39 9.97 18.94
C PRO A 88 12.85 11.40 19.04
N SER A 89 11.66 11.67 18.50
CA SER A 89 11.01 12.98 18.63
C SER A 89 10.43 13.23 20.01
N GLY A 90 10.11 12.16 20.74
CA GLY A 90 9.39 12.22 22.01
C GLY A 90 7.91 12.64 21.88
N GLU A 91 7.37 12.64 20.65
CA GLU A 91 5.96 12.96 20.39
C GLU A 91 5.03 11.82 20.82
N TYR A 92 5.52 10.57 20.69
CA TYR A 92 4.75 9.37 20.95
C TYR A 92 5.37 8.51 22.04
N GLU A 93 4.52 7.73 22.71
CA GLU A 93 4.99 6.75 23.71
C GLU A 93 5.77 5.62 23.02
N GLU A 94 6.91 5.27 23.62
CA GLU A 94 7.70 4.12 23.22
C GLU A 94 7.00 2.82 23.63
N ILE A 95 7.11 1.79 22.80
CA ILE A 95 6.45 0.51 23.02
C ILE A 95 7.49 -0.61 23.00
N THR A 96 7.48 -1.46 24.03
CA THR A 96 8.20 -2.72 24.04
C THR A 96 7.22 -3.87 24.25
N ASP A 97 7.21 -4.84 23.33
CA ASP A 97 6.36 -6.03 23.38
C ASP A 97 7.20 -7.29 23.08
N GLU A 98 7.45 -8.07 24.11
CA GLU A 98 8.25 -9.31 24.02
C GLU A 98 7.47 -10.49 23.41
N ASN A 99 6.15 -10.37 23.29
CA ASN A 99 5.23 -11.42 22.82
C ASN A 99 4.54 -11.04 21.51
N GLY A 100 5.13 -10.14 20.77
CA GLY A 100 4.68 -9.75 19.44
C GLY A 100 4.80 -10.87 18.42
N LYS A 101 4.21 -10.65 17.26
CA LYS A 101 4.27 -11.58 16.12
C LYS A 101 4.47 -10.82 14.82
N ILE A 102 5.16 -11.44 13.87
CA ILE A 102 5.42 -10.89 12.54
C ILE A 102 5.18 -11.94 11.45
N LYS A 103 4.71 -11.50 10.28
CA LYS A 103 4.73 -12.30 9.04
C LYS A 103 4.92 -11.42 7.81
N VAL A 104 5.39 -11.98 6.71
CA VAL A 104 5.39 -11.30 5.40
C VAL A 104 3.94 -11.12 4.94
N ARG A 105 3.65 -9.99 4.28
CA ARG A 105 2.33 -9.68 3.70
C ARG A 105 2.43 -9.36 2.21
N GLY A 106 1.26 -9.12 1.61
CA GLY A 106 1.10 -8.68 0.22
C GLY A 106 0.96 -9.82 -0.77
N ASN A 107 0.53 -9.51 -1.98
CA ASN A 107 0.43 -10.45 -3.10
C ASN A 107 1.75 -10.44 -3.90
N SER A 108 1.87 -9.63 -4.94
CA SER A 108 3.11 -9.48 -5.72
C SER A 108 4.27 -8.96 -4.87
N THR A 109 4.03 -7.98 -3.99
CA THR A 109 5.04 -7.39 -3.10
C THR A 109 5.66 -8.38 -2.13
N SER A 110 4.97 -9.47 -1.77
CA SER A 110 5.53 -10.53 -0.90
C SER A 110 6.72 -11.26 -1.54
N ALA A 111 6.77 -11.32 -2.87
CA ALA A 111 7.90 -11.86 -3.63
C ALA A 111 9.04 -10.83 -3.80
N GLY A 112 8.75 -9.53 -3.65
CA GLY A 112 9.70 -8.45 -3.82
C GLY A 112 10.94 -8.55 -2.92
N ALA A 113 12.02 -7.88 -3.28
CA ALA A 113 13.28 -7.89 -2.52
C ALA A 113 13.13 -7.26 -1.14
N LYS A 114 12.46 -6.12 -1.03
CA LYS A 114 12.09 -5.46 0.23
C LYS A 114 10.72 -5.95 0.68
N LYS A 115 10.69 -6.85 1.64
CA LYS A 115 9.45 -7.50 2.09
C LYS A 115 8.57 -6.55 2.89
N PRO A 116 7.28 -6.41 2.58
CA PRO A 116 6.32 -5.81 3.50
C PRO A 116 5.92 -6.81 4.59
N TYR A 117 5.52 -6.30 5.77
CA TYR A 117 5.20 -7.15 6.92
C TYR A 117 3.85 -6.79 7.53
N ASN A 118 3.22 -7.79 8.14
CA ASN A 118 2.21 -7.60 9.16
C ASN A 118 2.84 -7.85 10.52
N ILE A 119 2.68 -6.92 11.45
CA ILE A 119 3.03 -7.09 12.85
C ILE A 119 1.77 -7.18 13.70
N LYS A 120 1.87 -7.91 14.80
CA LYS A 120 0.78 -8.05 15.76
C LYS A 120 1.33 -7.91 17.17
N PHE A 121 0.90 -6.88 17.88
CA PHE A 121 1.16 -6.72 19.30
C PHE A 121 0.37 -7.74 20.13
N SER A 122 0.91 -8.15 21.25
CA SER A 122 0.25 -9.07 22.21
C SER A 122 -1.00 -8.44 22.84
N SER A 123 -0.95 -7.13 23.09
CA SER A 123 -2.07 -6.32 23.56
C SER A 123 -2.39 -5.19 22.58
N SER A 124 -3.55 -4.55 22.75
CA SER A 124 -3.96 -3.43 21.92
C SER A 124 -3.12 -2.19 22.23
N GLN A 125 -2.46 -1.63 21.22
CA GLN A 125 -1.56 -0.47 21.28
C GLN A 125 -2.07 0.67 20.39
N ARG A 126 -1.49 1.86 20.57
CA ARG A 126 -1.69 3.03 19.72
C ARG A 126 -0.32 3.58 19.26
N PRO A 127 0.42 2.82 18.44
CA PRO A 127 1.74 3.26 18.00
C PRO A 127 1.64 4.53 17.15
N LEU A 128 2.50 5.50 17.41
CA LEU A 128 2.68 6.71 16.57
C LEU A 128 1.39 7.48 16.28
N GLY A 129 0.47 7.57 17.23
CA GLY A 129 -0.82 8.23 17.02
C GLY A 129 -1.77 7.52 16.03
N LEU A 130 -1.38 6.36 15.50
CA LEU A 130 -2.24 5.51 14.70
C LEU A 130 -3.41 5.00 15.56
N GLY A 131 -4.50 4.59 14.95
CA GLY A 131 -5.66 4.09 15.67
C GLY A 131 -5.33 2.88 16.56
N LYS A 132 -6.10 2.72 17.64
CA LYS A 132 -5.92 1.63 18.61
C LYS A 132 -6.16 0.26 17.97
N GLY A 133 -5.22 -0.67 18.15
CA GLY A 133 -5.33 -2.02 17.61
C GLY A 133 -4.16 -2.93 17.99
N LYS A 134 -4.25 -4.17 17.52
CA LYS A 134 -3.17 -5.15 17.67
C LYS A 134 -2.40 -5.38 16.38
N LYS A 135 -3.08 -5.28 15.22
CA LYS A 135 -2.52 -5.60 13.90
C LYS A 135 -2.17 -4.32 13.16
N PHE A 136 -0.92 -4.23 12.68
CA PHE A 136 -0.42 -3.13 11.86
C PHE A 136 0.33 -3.69 10.65
N CYS A 137 0.32 -2.93 9.55
CA CYS A 137 1.03 -3.24 8.33
C CYS A 137 2.26 -2.33 8.23
N LEU A 138 3.37 -2.89 7.77
CA LEU A 138 4.57 -2.19 7.35
C LEU A 138 4.65 -2.28 5.83
N LEU A 139 4.23 -1.21 5.15
CA LEU A 139 4.26 -1.11 3.70
C LEU A 139 5.68 -0.76 3.26
N ALA A 140 6.26 -1.59 2.40
CA ALA A 140 7.66 -1.44 1.99
C ALA A 140 7.88 -0.31 0.99
N ASN A 141 6.84 0.13 0.28
CA ASN A 141 6.87 1.11 -0.82
C ASN A 141 7.99 0.81 -1.84
N LEU A 142 8.27 -0.48 -2.10
CA LEU A 142 9.39 -0.89 -2.94
C LEU A 142 9.22 -0.43 -4.39
N TYR A 143 8.00 -0.42 -4.88
CA TYR A 143 7.67 -0.03 -6.25
C TYR A 143 7.59 1.50 -6.40
N ASP A 144 7.32 2.23 -5.32
CA ASP A 144 7.28 3.69 -5.33
C ASP A 144 8.65 4.32 -4.98
N LYS A 145 9.37 4.82 -5.99
CA LYS A 145 10.68 5.44 -5.79
C LYS A 145 10.63 6.78 -5.04
N THR A 146 9.45 7.36 -4.92
CA THR A 146 9.24 8.56 -4.10
C THR A 146 8.97 8.25 -2.63
N LEU A 147 8.54 7.01 -2.32
CA LEU A 147 8.10 6.54 -1.00
C LEU A 147 6.83 7.25 -0.47
N ILE A 148 6.26 8.21 -1.21
CA ILE A 148 5.19 9.10 -0.68
C ILE A 148 3.81 8.90 -1.30
N ARG A 149 3.65 8.13 -2.41
CA ARG A 149 2.35 7.98 -3.09
C ARG A 149 1.24 7.48 -2.17
N ASN A 150 1.48 6.42 -1.41
CA ASN A 150 0.54 5.91 -0.42
C ASN A 150 0.18 6.98 0.63
N ARG A 151 1.17 7.64 1.24
CA ARG A 151 0.94 8.65 2.26
C ARG A 151 0.20 9.86 1.71
N LEU A 152 0.63 10.36 0.55
CA LEU A 152 0.06 11.55 -0.08
C LEU A 152 -1.42 11.35 -0.41
N SER A 153 -1.78 10.19 -0.97
CA SER A 153 -3.17 9.85 -1.31
C SER A 153 -4.04 9.63 -0.08
N TYR A 154 -3.51 8.98 0.97
CA TYR A 154 -4.26 8.76 2.21
C TYR A 154 -4.50 10.07 2.97
N ASP A 155 -3.49 10.94 3.07
CA ASP A 155 -3.65 12.25 3.70
C ASP A 155 -4.68 13.10 2.94
N PHE A 156 -4.64 13.07 1.60
CA PHE A 156 -5.63 13.76 0.76
C PHE A 156 -7.04 13.18 0.95
N ALA A 157 -7.21 11.86 0.90
CA ALA A 157 -8.49 11.20 1.10
C ALA A 157 -9.09 11.48 2.50
N SER A 158 -8.23 11.50 3.53
CA SER A 158 -8.65 11.87 4.89
C SER A 158 -9.17 13.30 4.99
N GLU A 159 -8.55 14.24 4.27
CA GLU A 159 -8.98 15.64 4.24
C GLU A 159 -10.24 15.85 3.40
N VAL A 160 -10.40 15.12 2.33
CA VAL A 160 -11.62 15.13 1.51
C VAL A 160 -12.83 14.71 2.35
N GLY A 161 -12.68 13.68 3.17
CA GLY A 161 -13.58 13.32 4.27
C GLY A 161 -14.77 12.44 3.91
N GLY A 162 -15.20 12.37 2.65
CA GLY A 162 -16.36 11.56 2.24
C GLY A 162 -16.12 10.05 2.31
N CYS A 163 -14.86 9.62 2.29
CA CYS A 163 -14.50 8.21 2.47
C CYS A 163 -14.72 7.70 3.91
N HIS A 164 -15.20 8.52 4.82
CA HIS A 164 -15.50 8.29 6.25
C HIS A 164 -14.34 7.69 7.06
N TYR A 165 -13.64 6.70 6.54
CA TYR A 165 -12.44 6.13 7.12
C TYR A 165 -11.33 6.04 6.06
N THR A 166 -10.19 6.58 6.39
CA THR A 166 -8.93 6.39 5.65
C THR A 166 -7.87 5.91 6.63
N PRO A 167 -7.08 4.88 6.28
CA PRO A 167 -6.02 4.38 7.15
C PRO A 167 -5.03 5.49 7.52
N ARG A 168 -4.83 5.71 8.82
CA ARG A 168 -3.77 6.60 9.29
C ARG A 168 -2.43 5.95 9.08
N THR A 169 -1.44 6.74 8.73
CA THR A 169 -0.09 6.24 8.42
C THR A 169 0.98 7.09 9.10
N GLU A 170 2.10 6.46 9.46
CA GLU A 170 3.31 7.14 9.88
C GLU A 170 4.54 6.38 9.40
N TYR A 171 5.62 7.09 9.06
CA TYR A 171 6.85 6.45 8.63
C TYR A 171 7.65 5.92 9.81
N VAL A 172 8.30 4.78 9.58
CA VAL A 172 9.21 4.15 10.54
C VAL A 172 10.45 3.63 9.82
N ASP A 173 11.59 3.72 10.48
CA ASP A 173 12.81 3.04 10.08
C ASP A 173 12.83 1.65 10.71
N VAL A 174 12.84 0.59 9.89
CA VAL A 174 12.69 -0.79 10.34
C VAL A 174 14.02 -1.50 10.44
N TYR A 175 14.27 -2.09 11.60
CA TYR A 175 15.39 -2.97 11.88
C TYR A 175 14.91 -4.39 12.17
N LEU A 176 15.40 -5.36 11.42
CA LEU A 176 15.12 -6.78 11.68
C LEU A 176 16.40 -7.47 12.10
N ASN A 177 16.43 -8.00 13.33
CA ASN A 177 17.64 -8.59 13.94
C ASN A 177 18.86 -7.63 13.83
N ASN A 178 18.66 -6.36 14.18
CA ASN A 178 19.62 -5.26 14.11
C ASN A 178 20.09 -4.87 12.69
N ARG A 179 19.56 -5.51 11.65
CA ARG A 179 19.82 -5.10 10.27
C ARG A 179 18.82 -4.05 9.84
N PHE A 180 19.28 -2.89 9.43
CA PHE A 180 18.43 -1.84 8.85
C PHE A 180 17.84 -2.29 7.51
N LEU A 181 16.52 -2.32 7.42
CA LEU A 181 15.78 -2.69 6.22
C LEU A 181 15.34 -1.48 5.39
N GLY A 182 15.43 -0.28 5.93
CA GLY A 182 15.02 0.97 5.31
C GLY A 182 13.74 1.56 5.89
N ASN A 183 13.24 2.59 5.21
CA ASN A 183 11.99 3.26 5.55
C ASN A 183 10.78 2.40 5.18
N TYR A 184 9.77 2.37 6.04
CA TYR A 184 8.48 1.74 5.82
C TYR A 184 7.36 2.69 6.20
N LEU A 185 6.21 2.57 5.56
CA LEU A 185 4.99 3.24 5.97
C LEU A 185 4.18 2.30 6.87
N MET A 186 4.09 2.64 8.15
CA MET A 186 3.28 1.90 9.11
C MET A 186 1.84 2.38 9.07
N THR A 187 0.89 1.45 9.07
CA THR A 187 -0.54 1.74 9.05
C THR A 187 -1.33 0.66 9.79
N GLN A 188 -2.56 0.98 10.21
CA GLN A 188 -3.46 -0.04 10.69
C GLN A 188 -3.83 -1.02 9.56
N ALA A 189 -3.95 -2.30 9.89
CA ALA A 189 -4.59 -3.24 8.98
C ALA A 189 -6.06 -2.85 8.77
N VAL A 190 -6.51 -2.83 7.52
CA VAL A 190 -7.93 -2.65 7.21
C VAL A 190 -8.74 -3.78 7.87
N GLY A 191 -9.90 -3.46 8.40
CA GLY A 191 -10.78 -4.39 9.10
C GLY A 191 -11.82 -3.62 9.92
N GLU A 192 -12.67 -4.35 10.63
CA GLU A 192 -13.68 -3.75 11.51
C GLU A 192 -13.05 -3.07 12.74
N GLY A 193 -13.75 -2.09 13.28
CA GLY A 193 -13.44 -1.43 14.54
C GLY A 193 -13.82 0.03 14.58
N LYS A 194 -14.05 0.56 15.78
CA LYS A 194 -14.45 1.96 15.99
C LYS A 194 -13.48 3.01 15.42
N GLU A 195 -12.20 2.67 15.35
CA GLU A 195 -11.16 3.53 14.78
C GLU A 195 -10.66 3.01 13.43
N LYS A 196 -11.47 2.18 12.78
CA LYS A 196 -11.29 1.60 11.45
C LYS A 196 -12.61 1.70 10.68
N VAL A 197 -12.98 0.68 9.92
CA VAL A 197 -14.31 0.57 9.35
C VAL A 197 -15.29 0.23 10.49
N ASP A 198 -16.06 1.24 10.92
CA ASP A 198 -16.98 1.09 12.06
C ASP A 198 -18.26 0.39 11.62
N ILE A 199 -18.18 -0.94 11.51
CA ILE A 199 -19.27 -1.85 11.17
C ILE A 199 -19.51 -2.85 12.32
N ASP A 200 -20.70 -3.43 12.36
CA ASP A 200 -21.09 -4.49 13.29
C ASP A 200 -21.46 -5.76 12.48
N ILE A 201 -20.52 -6.68 12.36
CA ILE A 201 -20.67 -7.90 11.58
C ILE A 201 -21.83 -8.81 12.06
N THR A 202 -22.38 -8.56 13.25
CA THR A 202 -23.56 -9.27 13.76
C THR A 202 -24.88 -8.71 13.24
N LYS A 203 -24.85 -7.56 12.54
CA LYS A 203 -26.01 -6.81 12.05
C LYS A 203 -26.11 -6.73 10.54
N ASN A 204 -25.66 -7.71 9.80
CA ASN A 204 -25.58 -7.67 8.34
C ASN A 204 -24.82 -6.44 7.83
N GLU A 205 -23.73 -6.08 8.51
CA GLU A 205 -22.76 -5.11 8.06
C GLU A 205 -21.49 -5.83 7.63
N PHE A 206 -20.87 -5.42 6.52
CA PHE A 206 -19.81 -6.17 5.86
C PHE A 206 -18.72 -5.25 5.33
N LEU A 207 -17.50 -5.77 5.25
CA LEU A 207 -16.40 -5.16 4.51
C LEU A 207 -16.00 -6.10 3.38
N PHE A 208 -15.94 -5.56 2.16
CA PHE A 208 -15.63 -6.30 0.94
C PHE A 208 -14.38 -5.75 0.25
N GLU A 209 -13.72 -6.62 -0.50
CA GLU A 209 -12.72 -6.26 -1.50
C GLU A 209 -13.17 -6.74 -2.88
N TYR A 210 -13.02 -5.92 -3.90
CA TYR A 210 -13.28 -6.33 -5.27
C TYR A 210 -12.23 -7.37 -5.72
N GLU A 211 -12.67 -8.54 -6.15
CA GLU A 211 -11.83 -9.72 -6.40
C GLU A 211 -12.14 -10.36 -7.77
N PRO A 212 -11.86 -9.68 -8.90
CA PRO A 212 -12.27 -10.16 -10.23
C PRO A 212 -11.58 -11.45 -10.67
N PHE A 213 -10.47 -11.83 -10.03
CA PHE A 213 -9.67 -12.99 -10.40
C PHE A 213 -9.88 -14.21 -9.50
N VAL A 214 -10.66 -14.08 -8.42
CA VAL A 214 -11.01 -15.23 -7.59
C VAL A 214 -12.04 -16.06 -8.34
N GLY A 215 -11.66 -17.26 -8.75
CA GLY A 215 -12.56 -18.18 -9.43
C GLY A 215 -13.79 -18.50 -8.56
N TYR A 216 -14.92 -18.78 -9.20
CA TYR A 216 -16.21 -19.12 -8.57
C TYR A 216 -16.19 -20.30 -7.57
N SER A 217 -15.05 -20.93 -7.39
CA SER A 217 -14.83 -22.00 -6.40
C SER A 217 -14.42 -21.48 -5.02
N ASN A 218 -14.19 -20.20 -4.84
CA ASN A 218 -13.88 -19.62 -3.53
C ASN A 218 -15.18 -19.33 -2.79
N THR A 219 -15.42 -20.03 -1.69
CA THR A 219 -16.59 -19.86 -0.82
C THR A 219 -16.61 -18.53 -0.06
N ASN A 220 -15.55 -17.74 -0.15
CA ASN A 220 -15.39 -16.46 0.55
C ASN A 220 -15.68 -15.25 -0.35
N CYS A 221 -16.50 -15.40 -1.38
CA CYS A 221 -16.91 -14.30 -2.25
C CYS A 221 -18.38 -14.40 -2.62
N ILE A 222 -18.95 -13.26 -3.04
CA ILE A 222 -20.28 -13.16 -3.61
C ILE A 222 -20.19 -12.48 -4.97
N ALA A 223 -20.90 -13.03 -5.97
CA ALA A 223 -21.17 -12.34 -7.24
C ALA A 223 -22.50 -11.60 -7.12
N THR A 224 -22.53 -10.30 -7.35
CA THR A 224 -23.77 -9.53 -7.28
C THR A 224 -24.77 -9.96 -8.35
N PRO A 225 -26.08 -10.02 -8.05
CA PRO A 225 -27.07 -10.73 -8.90
C PRO A 225 -27.30 -10.13 -10.28
N ILE A 226 -27.19 -8.81 -10.47
CA ILE A 226 -27.52 -8.13 -11.73
C ILE A 226 -26.26 -7.79 -12.52
N LEU A 227 -25.26 -7.19 -11.87
CA LEU A 227 -24.03 -6.74 -12.56
C LEU A 227 -22.88 -7.75 -12.50
N GLY A 228 -23.01 -8.81 -11.70
CA GLY A 228 -22.01 -9.85 -11.60
C GLY A 228 -20.68 -9.38 -10.97
N ILE A 229 -20.73 -8.34 -10.15
CA ILE A 229 -19.53 -7.82 -9.47
C ILE A 229 -19.10 -8.83 -8.41
N LEU A 230 -17.84 -9.25 -8.48
CA LEU A 230 -17.29 -10.25 -7.58
C LEU A 230 -16.64 -9.57 -6.37
N LEU A 231 -17.16 -9.85 -5.17
CA LEU A 231 -16.71 -9.27 -3.91
C LEU A 231 -16.21 -10.36 -2.98
N GLY A 232 -14.95 -10.28 -2.56
CA GLY A 232 -14.39 -11.09 -1.49
C GLY A 232 -14.77 -10.52 -0.13
N PHE A 233 -15.03 -11.39 0.85
CA PHE A 233 -15.35 -10.99 2.22
C PHE A 233 -14.08 -10.73 3.02
N ASN A 234 -13.91 -9.50 3.50
CA ASN A 234 -12.88 -9.17 4.48
C ASN A 234 -13.42 -9.30 5.91
N GLU A 235 -14.65 -8.82 6.17
CA GLU A 235 -15.33 -8.90 7.46
C GLU A 235 -16.85 -9.06 7.27
N PRO A 236 -17.49 -10.08 7.87
CA PRO A 236 -16.83 -11.27 8.41
C PRO A 236 -16.16 -12.09 7.31
N GLU A 237 -15.01 -12.72 7.59
CA GLU A 237 -14.30 -13.57 6.61
C GLU A 237 -15.19 -14.74 6.11
N GLN A 238 -16.12 -15.20 6.93
CA GLN A 238 -17.06 -16.27 6.61
C GLN A 238 -18.48 -15.86 7.06
N PRO A 239 -19.29 -15.28 6.18
CA PRO A 239 -20.68 -14.96 6.48
C PRO A 239 -21.51 -16.23 6.70
N THR A 240 -22.57 -16.13 7.52
CA THR A 240 -23.52 -17.23 7.68
C THR A 240 -24.38 -17.39 6.41
N ALA A 241 -25.07 -18.53 6.28
CA ALA A 241 -25.97 -18.76 5.14
C ALA A 241 -27.09 -17.71 5.08
N GLU A 242 -27.63 -17.32 6.23
CA GLU A 242 -28.66 -16.28 6.34
C GLU A 242 -28.12 -14.90 5.93
N GLN A 243 -26.87 -14.57 6.31
CA GLN A 243 -26.21 -13.34 5.89
C GLN A 243 -25.98 -13.32 4.38
N PHE A 244 -25.58 -14.45 3.82
CA PHE A 244 -25.34 -14.58 2.38
C PHE A 244 -26.65 -14.43 1.57
N GLU A 245 -27.74 -15.05 2.03
CA GLU A 245 -29.05 -14.90 1.40
C GLU A 245 -29.56 -13.45 1.49
N TRP A 246 -29.39 -12.81 2.65
CA TRP A 246 -29.76 -11.41 2.83
C TRP A 246 -28.97 -10.48 1.91
N LEU A 247 -27.67 -10.71 1.75
CA LEU A 247 -26.80 -9.96 0.85
C LEU A 247 -27.23 -10.07 -0.62
N ASN A 248 -27.60 -11.27 -1.08
CA ASN A 248 -28.11 -11.46 -2.44
C ASN A 248 -29.35 -10.60 -2.69
N LEU A 249 -30.29 -10.58 -1.74
CA LEU A 249 -31.48 -9.73 -1.83
C LEU A 249 -31.11 -8.24 -1.81
N PHE A 250 -30.25 -7.83 -0.91
CA PHE A 250 -29.77 -6.45 -0.83
C PHE A 250 -29.13 -5.98 -2.15
N PHE A 251 -28.20 -6.76 -2.72
CA PHE A 251 -27.55 -6.39 -3.98
C PHE A 251 -28.51 -6.41 -5.16
N ALA A 252 -29.49 -7.32 -5.18
CA ALA A 252 -30.52 -7.32 -6.22
C ALA A 252 -31.31 -6.01 -6.24
N GLU A 253 -31.73 -5.52 -5.07
CA GLU A 253 -32.46 -4.24 -4.94
C GLU A 253 -31.54 -3.04 -5.23
N ALA A 254 -30.34 -3.02 -4.67
CA ALA A 254 -29.37 -1.95 -4.86
C ALA A 254 -28.96 -1.79 -6.34
N GLU A 255 -28.67 -2.89 -7.03
CA GLU A 255 -28.30 -2.86 -8.45
C GLU A 255 -29.53 -2.60 -9.35
N SER A 256 -30.75 -3.04 -8.96
CA SER A 256 -31.99 -2.65 -9.64
C SER A 256 -32.22 -1.14 -9.55
N ALA A 257 -31.98 -0.54 -8.39
CA ALA A 257 -32.01 0.91 -8.25
C ALA A 257 -30.97 1.59 -9.13
N LEU A 258 -29.75 1.05 -9.13
CA LEU A 258 -28.64 1.60 -9.91
C LEU A 258 -28.89 1.61 -11.42
N VAL A 259 -29.35 0.48 -11.99
CA VAL A 259 -29.63 0.37 -13.44
C VAL A 259 -30.92 1.10 -13.85
N SER A 260 -31.75 1.53 -12.91
CA SER A 260 -32.91 2.40 -13.20
C SER A 260 -32.51 3.84 -13.48
N TYR A 261 -31.28 4.25 -13.11
CA TYR A 261 -30.77 5.63 -13.16
C TYR A 261 -31.63 6.64 -12.37
N ASP A 262 -32.50 6.19 -11.49
CA ASP A 262 -33.26 7.02 -10.56
C ASP A 262 -32.38 7.38 -9.37
N PHE A 263 -31.94 8.62 -9.32
CA PHE A 263 -30.99 9.09 -8.30
C PHE A 263 -31.52 8.92 -6.87
N GLU A 264 -32.80 9.17 -6.63
CA GLU A 264 -33.36 9.09 -5.29
C GLU A 264 -33.38 7.62 -4.81
N ARG A 265 -33.72 6.68 -5.69
CA ARG A 265 -33.63 5.26 -5.39
C ARG A 265 -32.18 4.80 -5.19
N ILE A 266 -31.24 5.28 -6.02
CA ILE A 266 -29.82 4.95 -5.86
C ILE A 266 -29.33 5.41 -4.48
N ALA A 267 -29.70 6.62 -4.03
CA ALA A 267 -29.28 7.18 -2.76
C ALA A 267 -29.86 6.44 -1.52
N GLU A 268 -30.88 5.59 -1.69
CA GLU A 268 -31.35 4.72 -0.61
C GLU A 268 -30.33 3.63 -0.28
N TYR A 269 -29.64 3.09 -1.30
CA TYR A 269 -28.72 1.95 -1.18
C TYR A 269 -27.24 2.34 -1.19
N PHE A 270 -26.88 3.45 -1.83
CA PHE A 270 -25.50 3.92 -1.97
C PHE A 270 -25.30 5.20 -1.19
N ASP A 271 -24.24 5.28 -0.40
CA ASP A 271 -23.81 6.53 0.22
C ASP A 271 -23.11 7.39 -0.83
N ILE A 272 -23.87 8.32 -1.41
CA ILE A 272 -23.44 9.09 -2.58
C ILE A 272 -22.18 9.91 -2.30
N ASP A 273 -22.05 10.48 -1.10
CA ASP A 273 -20.89 11.31 -0.75
C ASP A 273 -19.61 10.46 -0.72
N SER A 274 -19.66 9.25 -0.16
CA SER A 274 -18.51 8.36 -0.16
C SER A 274 -18.14 7.90 -1.58
N PHE A 275 -19.12 7.59 -2.41
CA PHE A 275 -18.86 7.21 -3.80
C PHE A 275 -18.29 8.36 -4.63
N VAL A 276 -18.76 9.59 -4.45
CA VAL A 276 -18.22 10.78 -5.11
C VAL A 276 -16.76 11.02 -4.69
N ASP A 277 -16.48 11.04 -3.39
CA ASP A 277 -15.15 11.37 -2.89
C ASP A 277 -14.14 10.25 -3.17
N PHE A 278 -14.54 8.98 -3.02
CA PHE A 278 -13.68 7.85 -3.35
C PHE A 278 -13.34 7.81 -4.86
N TYR A 279 -14.31 8.12 -5.74
CA TYR A 279 -14.06 8.27 -7.16
C TYR A 279 -13.04 9.38 -7.43
N ILE A 280 -13.25 10.57 -6.84
CA ILE A 280 -12.37 11.73 -7.04
C ILE A 280 -10.93 11.39 -6.64
N VAL A 281 -10.73 10.75 -5.49
CA VAL A 281 -9.39 10.37 -5.02
C VAL A 281 -8.75 9.37 -6.00
N ASN A 282 -9.44 8.27 -6.32
CA ASN A 282 -8.89 7.25 -7.21
C ASN A 282 -8.67 7.78 -8.63
N GLU A 283 -9.55 8.63 -9.15
CA GLU A 283 -9.40 9.19 -10.50
C GLU A 283 -8.29 10.25 -10.57
N LEU A 284 -8.15 11.09 -9.53
CA LEU A 284 -7.08 12.09 -9.46
C LEU A 284 -5.70 11.42 -9.44
N PHE A 285 -5.50 10.45 -8.56
CA PHE A 285 -4.24 9.72 -8.48
C PHE A 285 -4.12 8.64 -9.56
N LYS A 286 -5.21 8.30 -10.22
CA LYS A 286 -5.31 7.27 -11.25
C LYS A 286 -4.67 5.96 -10.78
N ASP A 287 -5.28 5.35 -9.77
CA ASP A 287 -4.82 4.09 -9.21
C ASP A 287 -5.03 2.94 -10.20
N VAL A 288 -3.94 2.23 -10.55
CA VAL A 288 -4.02 1.14 -11.53
C VAL A 288 -4.78 -0.06 -11.00
N ASP A 289 -4.73 -0.28 -9.70
CA ASP A 289 -5.41 -1.40 -9.04
C ASP A 289 -6.91 -1.20 -8.91
N PHE A 290 -7.41 0.02 -9.18
CA PHE A 290 -8.85 0.26 -9.19
C PHE A 290 -9.55 -0.69 -10.16
N SER A 291 -10.48 -1.50 -9.64
CA SER A 291 -11.16 -2.59 -10.38
C SER A 291 -10.30 -3.80 -10.78
N THR A 292 -9.15 -3.96 -10.17
CA THR A 292 -8.28 -5.14 -10.34
C THR A 292 -8.05 -5.85 -9.01
N SER A 293 -7.73 -5.08 -7.98
CA SER A 293 -7.52 -5.53 -6.60
C SER A 293 -7.65 -4.34 -5.66
N SER A 294 -7.51 -4.56 -4.37
CA SER A 294 -7.38 -3.49 -3.36
C SER A 294 -8.50 -2.46 -3.30
N THR A 295 -9.52 -2.55 -4.18
CA THR A 295 -10.69 -1.68 -4.18
C THR A 295 -11.72 -2.20 -3.19
N ARG A 296 -12.05 -1.38 -2.17
CA ARG A 296 -12.90 -1.80 -1.06
C ARG A 296 -14.20 -1.05 -0.99
N PHE A 297 -15.20 -1.75 -0.45
CA PHE A 297 -16.52 -1.24 -0.14
C PHE A 297 -16.97 -1.82 1.19
N TYR A 298 -17.83 -1.12 1.90
CA TYR A 298 -18.45 -1.67 3.10
C TYR A 298 -19.94 -1.36 3.16
N LEU A 299 -20.67 -2.27 3.76
CA LEU A 299 -22.09 -2.17 3.97
C LEU A 299 -22.38 -1.86 5.44
N LYS A 300 -23.08 -0.76 5.69
CA LYS A 300 -23.44 -0.33 7.03
C LYS A 300 -24.88 0.19 7.05
N LYS A 301 -25.70 -0.33 7.96
CA LYS A 301 -27.11 0.08 8.14
C LYS A 301 -27.91 0.07 6.84
N GLY A 302 -27.71 -0.97 6.01
CA GLY A 302 -28.43 -1.12 4.75
C GLY A 302 -27.99 -0.15 3.65
N ARG A 303 -26.83 0.48 3.76
CA ARG A 303 -26.27 1.38 2.75
C ARG A 303 -24.83 0.99 2.43
N LEU A 304 -24.49 0.97 1.15
CA LEU A 304 -23.15 0.66 0.65
C LEU A 304 -22.32 1.94 0.60
N TYR A 305 -21.10 1.86 1.11
CA TYR A 305 -20.09 2.92 1.15
C TYR A 305 -18.88 2.52 0.32
N ALA A 306 -18.26 3.48 -0.35
CA ALA A 306 -16.99 3.28 -1.05
C ALA A 306 -15.79 3.54 -0.13
N GLY A 307 -14.78 2.69 -0.20
CA GLY A 307 -13.58 2.73 0.63
C GLY A 307 -13.51 1.57 1.65
N PRO A 308 -12.47 1.56 2.48
CA PRO A 308 -11.37 2.53 2.59
C PRO A 308 -10.37 2.46 1.42
N LEU A 309 -9.66 3.58 1.21
CA LEU A 309 -8.57 3.65 0.24
C LEU A 309 -7.41 2.73 0.67
N TRP A 310 -6.78 2.08 -0.31
CA TRP A 310 -5.69 1.15 -0.06
C TRP A 310 -4.80 0.95 -1.28
N ASP A 311 -3.47 0.76 -1.04
CA ASP A 311 -2.48 0.27 -2.01
C ASP A 311 -2.24 1.20 -3.21
N MET A 312 -1.94 2.47 -2.93
CA MET A 312 -1.80 3.55 -3.92
C MET A 312 -0.37 3.72 -4.46
N ASP A 313 0.55 2.76 -4.26
CA ASP A 313 1.94 2.88 -4.72
C ASP A 313 2.08 2.74 -6.24
N LEU A 314 1.18 2.02 -6.90
CA LEU A 314 1.06 1.93 -8.36
C LEU A 314 0.03 2.93 -8.91
N SER A 315 0.18 4.20 -8.55
CA SER A 315 -0.66 5.31 -8.99
C SER A 315 0.17 6.45 -9.58
N SER A 316 -0.49 7.50 -10.04
CA SER A 316 0.15 8.75 -10.49
C SER A 316 1.31 8.51 -11.46
N GLY A 317 1.05 7.71 -12.50
CA GLY A 317 2.03 7.40 -13.54
C GLY A 317 3.10 6.37 -13.17
N ASN A 318 3.09 5.82 -11.96
CA ASN A 318 4.03 4.77 -11.54
C ASN A 318 3.57 3.38 -11.99
N VAL A 319 3.29 3.22 -13.27
CA VAL A 319 2.74 2.01 -13.88
C VAL A 319 3.54 1.64 -15.12
N SER A 320 3.82 0.35 -15.31
CA SER A 320 4.50 -0.16 -16.50
C SER A 320 3.65 0.04 -17.75
N GLU A 321 4.27 0.57 -18.80
CA GLU A 321 3.65 0.67 -20.14
C GLU A 321 3.37 -0.71 -20.75
N GLU A 322 4.10 -1.74 -20.33
CA GLU A 322 3.98 -3.11 -20.83
C GLU A 322 2.99 -3.95 -20.02
N ALA A 323 2.49 -3.45 -18.88
CA ALA A 323 1.48 -4.13 -18.10
C ALA A 323 0.15 -4.24 -18.86
N GLY A 324 -0.69 -5.19 -18.50
CA GLY A 324 -1.99 -5.45 -19.15
C GLY A 324 -2.97 -4.27 -19.16
N TYR A 325 -2.61 -3.16 -18.53
CA TYR A 325 -3.39 -1.90 -18.47
C TYR A 325 -2.91 -0.85 -19.48
N TYR A 326 -1.92 -1.14 -20.30
CA TYR A 326 -1.25 -0.17 -21.18
C TYR A 326 -2.24 0.67 -21.99
N GLY A 327 -3.12 0.04 -22.77
CA GLY A 327 -4.06 0.74 -23.67
C GLY A 327 -5.07 1.62 -22.93
N GLU A 328 -5.42 1.27 -21.71
CA GLU A 328 -6.44 1.94 -20.92
C GLU A 328 -5.81 2.99 -19.99
N TYR A 329 -4.73 2.65 -19.31
CA TYR A 329 -4.04 3.53 -18.38
C TYR A 329 -3.24 4.63 -19.10
N TRP A 330 -2.47 4.26 -20.13
CA TRP A 330 -1.58 5.15 -20.86
C TRP A 330 -2.24 5.88 -22.04
N ASN A 331 -3.55 5.72 -22.22
CA ASN A 331 -4.30 6.36 -23.32
C ASN A 331 -3.64 6.14 -24.69
N SER A 332 -3.22 4.91 -24.98
CA SER A 332 -2.45 4.56 -26.18
C SER A 332 -3.17 4.85 -27.51
N ASN A 333 -4.48 5.07 -27.47
CA ASN A 333 -5.28 5.42 -28.66
C ASN A 333 -5.11 6.87 -29.11
N THR A 334 -4.55 7.74 -28.25
CA THR A 334 -4.36 9.17 -28.52
C THR A 334 -2.90 9.60 -28.41
N SER A 335 -2.42 9.80 -27.19
CA SER A 335 -1.09 10.38 -26.93
C SER A 335 -0.12 9.41 -26.29
N GLY A 336 -0.59 8.29 -25.75
CA GLY A 336 0.20 7.47 -24.86
C GLY A 336 0.46 8.13 -23.48
N ASP A 337 -0.26 9.21 -23.15
CA ASP A 337 -0.08 9.95 -21.91
C ASP A 337 -0.99 9.41 -20.80
N SER A 338 -0.39 8.92 -19.72
CA SER A 338 -1.13 8.38 -18.58
C SER A 338 -1.92 9.45 -17.79
N THR A 339 -1.62 10.73 -17.99
CA THR A 339 -2.38 11.83 -17.34
C THR A 339 -3.74 12.05 -17.97
N GLU A 340 -3.99 11.52 -19.17
CA GLU A 340 -5.25 11.60 -19.90
C GLU A 340 -6.14 10.37 -19.66
N SER A 341 -7.35 10.39 -20.16
CA SER A 341 -8.41 9.38 -20.04
C SER A 341 -8.99 9.21 -18.63
N PHE A 342 -10.29 8.89 -18.55
CA PHE A 342 -10.91 8.41 -17.31
C PHE A 342 -10.59 6.93 -17.12
N TYR A 343 -10.20 6.55 -15.91
CA TYR A 343 -9.79 5.19 -15.60
C TYR A 343 -10.73 4.48 -14.61
N CYS A 344 -11.27 5.21 -13.63
CA CYS A 344 -12.01 4.63 -12.51
C CYS A 344 -13.53 4.53 -12.75
N ARG A 345 -14.01 4.65 -14.00
CA ARG A 345 -15.43 4.44 -14.37
C ARG A 345 -15.73 2.95 -14.57
N LYS A 346 -15.50 2.15 -13.55
CA LYS A 346 -15.62 0.69 -13.54
C LYS A 346 -16.43 0.24 -12.32
N ILE A 347 -16.69 -1.05 -12.19
CA ILE A 347 -17.54 -1.59 -11.11
C ILE A 347 -18.91 -0.87 -11.18
N TRP A 348 -19.45 -0.43 -10.07
CA TRP A 348 -20.71 0.34 -10.03
C TRP A 348 -20.59 1.77 -10.60
N TYR A 349 -19.38 2.33 -10.72
CA TYR A 349 -19.19 3.69 -11.25
C TYR A 349 -19.62 3.84 -12.70
N ARG A 350 -19.58 2.78 -13.51
CA ARG A 350 -20.08 2.81 -14.88
C ARG A 350 -21.56 3.20 -14.90
N GLU A 351 -22.38 2.57 -14.07
CA GLU A 351 -23.81 2.82 -13.97
C GLU A 351 -24.11 4.13 -13.23
N LEU A 352 -23.35 4.46 -12.18
CA LEU A 352 -23.48 5.74 -11.48
C LEU A 352 -23.30 6.93 -12.44
N PHE A 353 -22.32 6.88 -13.34
CA PHE A 353 -22.14 7.89 -14.38
C PHE A 353 -23.20 7.86 -15.48
N GLY A 354 -24.00 6.81 -15.61
CA GLY A 354 -25.24 6.80 -16.38
C GLY A 354 -26.31 7.70 -15.80
N CYS A 355 -26.27 7.96 -14.50
CA CYS A 355 -27.12 8.93 -13.83
C CYS A 355 -26.50 10.34 -13.91
N GLN A 356 -27.10 11.25 -14.69
CA GLN A 356 -26.59 12.61 -14.89
C GLN A 356 -26.31 13.34 -13.56
N LYS A 357 -27.18 13.16 -12.57
CA LYS A 357 -27.05 13.79 -11.25
C LYS A 357 -25.76 13.42 -10.53
N PHE A 358 -25.32 12.16 -10.64
CA PHE A 358 -24.06 11.72 -10.05
C PHE A 358 -22.86 12.44 -10.69
N GLY A 359 -22.81 12.52 -12.03
CA GLY A 359 -21.76 13.25 -12.73
C GLY A 359 -21.70 14.75 -12.37
N GLU A 360 -22.87 15.38 -12.17
CA GLU A 360 -22.95 16.77 -11.69
C GLU A 360 -22.39 16.93 -10.28
N LEU A 361 -22.66 15.97 -9.38
CA LEU A 361 -22.11 15.98 -8.01
C LEU A 361 -20.58 15.82 -8.02
N VAL A 362 -20.05 14.88 -8.82
CA VAL A 362 -18.61 14.70 -8.99
C VAL A 362 -17.97 16.01 -9.49
N ARG A 363 -18.51 16.61 -10.54
CA ARG A 363 -18.00 17.88 -11.09
C ARG A 363 -17.98 19.00 -10.05
N LYS A 364 -19.12 19.20 -9.37
CA LYS A 364 -19.26 20.22 -8.32
C LYS A 364 -18.27 19.99 -7.17
N ARG A 365 -18.13 18.74 -6.75
CA ARG A 365 -17.23 18.36 -5.67
C ARG A 365 -15.78 18.55 -6.06
N TYR A 366 -15.39 18.12 -7.26
CA TYR A 366 -14.03 18.30 -7.79
C TYR A 366 -13.64 19.78 -7.86
N ALA A 367 -14.55 20.64 -8.34
CA ALA A 367 -14.34 22.09 -8.34
C ALA A 367 -14.14 22.65 -6.91
N LYS A 368 -14.91 22.18 -5.94
CA LYS A 368 -14.80 22.59 -4.54
C LYS A 368 -13.46 22.17 -3.90
N LEU A 369 -12.90 21.06 -4.34
CA LEU A 369 -11.63 20.51 -3.82
C LEU A 369 -10.37 21.12 -4.46
N GLN A 370 -10.50 22.03 -5.43
CA GLN A 370 -9.35 22.60 -6.14
C GLN A 370 -8.28 23.19 -5.21
N PRO A 371 -8.59 23.93 -4.14
CA PRO A 371 -7.56 24.43 -3.23
C PRO A 371 -6.70 23.31 -2.63
N GLN A 372 -7.32 22.19 -2.23
CA GLN A 372 -6.63 21.04 -1.68
C GLN A 372 -5.85 20.27 -2.76
N ILE A 373 -6.42 20.10 -3.95
CA ILE A 373 -5.76 19.43 -5.09
C ILE A 373 -4.53 20.21 -5.54
N VAL A 374 -4.64 21.53 -5.72
CA VAL A 374 -3.50 22.39 -6.08
C VAL A 374 -2.42 22.35 -5.00
N ASN A 375 -2.79 22.32 -3.72
CA ASN A 375 -1.83 22.23 -2.61
C ASN A 375 -1.11 20.87 -2.51
N LEU A 376 -1.46 19.87 -3.29
CA LEU A 376 -0.61 18.67 -3.41
C LEU A 376 0.79 19.02 -3.93
N THR A 377 0.88 19.94 -4.88
CA THR A 377 2.08 20.24 -5.68
C THR A 377 2.55 21.69 -5.61
N THR A 378 1.69 22.62 -5.17
CA THR A 378 1.95 24.06 -5.20
C THR A 378 1.73 24.66 -3.82
N ASP A 379 2.66 25.50 -3.38
CA ASP A 379 2.59 26.21 -2.11
C ASP A 379 1.36 27.12 -2.05
N ASN A 380 0.87 27.36 -0.86
CA ASN A 380 -0.24 28.26 -0.61
C ASN A 380 0.08 29.21 0.58
N GLU A 381 -0.88 30.04 0.94
CA GLU A 381 -0.73 31.01 2.06
C GLU A 381 -0.42 30.33 3.40
N LEU A 382 -0.72 29.03 3.56
CA LEU A 382 -0.46 28.24 4.77
C LEU A 382 0.94 27.62 4.77
N GLY A 383 1.73 27.79 3.70
CA GLY A 383 3.10 27.30 3.57
C GLY A 383 3.30 26.30 2.45
N LEU A 384 4.26 25.39 2.64
CA LEU A 384 4.67 24.41 1.64
C LEU A 384 3.51 23.51 1.18
N ASN A 385 3.57 23.11 -0.08
CA ASN A 385 2.73 22.05 -0.62
C ASN A 385 2.95 20.71 0.09
N ARG A 386 2.06 19.75 -0.14
CA ARG A 386 2.08 18.48 0.61
C ARG A 386 3.29 17.61 0.29
N ILE A 387 3.71 17.56 -0.97
CA ILE A 387 4.92 16.83 -1.38
C ILE A 387 6.13 17.37 -0.62
N ASP A 388 6.34 18.68 -0.63
CA ASP A 388 7.50 19.31 0.00
C ASP A 388 7.45 19.21 1.53
N ARG A 389 6.25 19.24 2.14
CA ARG A 389 6.10 18.98 3.59
C ARG A 389 6.52 17.56 3.97
N LEU A 390 6.14 16.56 3.18
CA LEU A 390 6.55 15.17 3.42
C LEU A 390 8.07 15.02 3.29
N ILE A 391 8.67 15.62 2.26
CA ILE A 391 10.11 15.58 2.05
C ILE A 391 10.85 16.33 3.17
N ALA A 392 10.38 17.50 3.57
CA ALA A 392 10.99 18.27 4.65
C ALA A 392 10.98 17.51 5.99
N LYS A 393 9.89 16.78 6.28
CA LYS A 393 9.76 16.00 7.52
C LYS A 393 10.56 14.69 7.48
N TYR A 394 10.49 13.94 6.38
CA TYR A 394 10.94 12.56 6.31
C TYR A 394 12.17 12.32 5.40
N GLY A 395 12.65 13.35 4.73
CA GLY A 395 13.68 13.24 3.68
C GLY A 395 14.97 12.57 4.14
N LYS A 396 15.38 12.73 5.41
CA LYS A 396 16.55 12.04 5.95
C LYS A 396 16.35 10.51 6.02
N SER A 397 15.17 10.03 6.42
CA SER A 397 14.84 8.62 6.42
C SER A 397 14.73 8.07 4.99
N PHE A 398 14.17 8.87 4.05
CA PHE A 398 14.13 8.51 2.64
C PHE A 398 15.52 8.38 2.02
N ALA A 399 16.42 9.31 2.33
CA ALA A 399 17.82 9.20 1.93
C ALA A 399 18.48 7.94 2.50
N ALA A 400 18.30 7.65 3.78
CA ALA A 400 18.84 6.43 4.39
C ALA A 400 18.28 5.14 3.78
N ASN A 401 17.02 5.13 3.34
CA ASN A 401 16.44 3.99 2.64
C ASN A 401 17.29 3.60 1.40
N TYR A 402 17.82 4.59 0.69
CA TYR A 402 18.62 4.36 -0.52
C TYR A 402 20.11 4.21 -0.21
N GLU A 403 20.67 5.08 0.62
CA GLU A 403 22.10 5.15 0.87
C GLU A 403 22.60 4.08 1.86
N LYS A 404 21.80 3.78 2.91
CA LYS A 404 22.21 2.86 3.99
C LYS A 404 21.58 1.48 3.87
N ALA A 405 20.27 1.39 3.59
CA ALA A 405 19.62 0.10 3.38
C ALA A 405 19.93 -0.48 1.98
N GLY A 406 20.44 0.35 1.05
CA GLY A 406 20.95 -0.09 -0.25
C GLY A 406 19.84 -0.34 -1.30
N TRP A 407 18.63 0.22 -1.12
CA TRP A 407 17.61 0.16 -2.15
C TRP A 407 17.92 1.13 -3.29
N SER A 408 17.57 0.78 -4.51
CA SER A 408 17.89 1.62 -5.67
C SER A 408 16.71 2.51 -6.05
N VAL A 409 17.00 3.78 -6.34
CA VAL A 409 16.00 4.76 -6.87
C VAL A 409 15.68 4.54 -8.34
N SER A 410 16.50 3.76 -9.08
CA SER A 410 16.36 3.60 -10.53
C SER A 410 16.23 2.15 -10.99
N TYR A 411 16.36 1.18 -10.09
CA TYR A 411 16.15 -0.23 -10.42
C TYR A 411 14.65 -0.58 -10.35
N VAL A 412 14.15 -1.25 -11.38
CA VAL A 412 12.76 -1.73 -11.45
C VAL A 412 12.66 -3.06 -10.71
N TYR A 413 11.90 -3.10 -9.63
CA TYR A 413 11.75 -4.28 -8.75
C TYR A 413 10.55 -5.16 -9.11
N GLY A 414 9.51 -4.59 -9.72
CA GLY A 414 8.28 -5.28 -10.09
C GLY A 414 7.90 -5.10 -11.54
N GLU A 415 7.09 -6.01 -12.06
CA GLU A 415 6.63 -5.96 -13.45
C GLU A 415 5.58 -4.87 -13.72
N PHE A 416 4.86 -4.43 -12.68
CA PHE A 416 3.79 -3.43 -12.79
C PHE A 416 4.24 -1.99 -12.56
N GLU A 417 5.40 -1.78 -11.91
CA GLU A 417 5.92 -0.41 -11.71
C GLU A 417 6.47 0.19 -13.00
N SER A 418 6.56 1.53 -13.05
CA SER A 418 7.14 2.24 -14.20
C SER A 418 8.50 1.66 -14.62
N ARG A 419 8.68 1.42 -15.92
CA ARG A 419 9.95 0.92 -16.50
C ARG A 419 11.02 1.99 -16.60
N TYR A 420 10.66 3.25 -16.42
CA TYR A 420 11.53 4.40 -16.63
C TYR A 420 11.59 5.33 -15.42
N PRO A 421 11.95 4.79 -14.22
CA PRO A 421 12.13 5.66 -13.06
C PRO A 421 13.28 6.64 -13.31
N ALA A 422 13.20 7.83 -12.75
CA ALA A 422 14.31 8.78 -12.79
C ALA A 422 15.54 8.22 -12.08
N LYS A 423 16.73 8.73 -12.43
CA LYS A 423 18.00 8.24 -11.88
C LYS A 423 18.27 8.74 -10.45
N THR A 424 17.53 9.74 -9.99
CA THR A 424 17.66 10.34 -8.66
C THR A 424 16.32 10.35 -7.93
N TYR A 425 16.37 10.47 -6.61
CA TYR A 425 15.17 10.60 -5.79
C TYR A 425 14.37 11.85 -6.16
N GLU A 426 15.04 12.98 -6.28
CA GLU A 426 14.47 14.27 -6.65
C GLU A 426 13.78 14.21 -8.03
N GLY A 427 14.41 13.52 -8.98
CA GLY A 427 13.82 13.32 -10.30
C GLY A 427 12.54 12.49 -10.28
N ASN A 428 12.44 11.48 -9.39
CA ASN A 428 11.20 10.72 -9.22
C ASN A 428 10.11 11.56 -8.53
N VAL A 429 10.48 12.41 -7.58
CA VAL A 429 9.55 13.34 -6.92
C VAL A 429 9.03 14.37 -7.91
N GLU A 430 9.90 14.94 -8.74
CA GLU A 430 9.49 15.93 -9.75
C GLU A 430 8.58 15.32 -10.81
N TYR A 431 8.86 14.07 -11.25
CA TYR A 431 7.95 13.33 -12.12
C TYR A 431 6.54 13.19 -11.50
N LEU A 432 6.44 12.82 -10.21
CA LEU A 432 5.16 12.73 -9.51
C LEU A 432 4.44 14.09 -9.47
N ARG A 433 5.19 15.18 -9.18
CA ARG A 433 4.66 16.54 -9.12
C ARG A 433 4.09 16.98 -10.47
N GLU A 434 4.87 16.88 -11.54
CA GLU A 434 4.47 17.23 -12.89
C GLU A 434 3.29 16.39 -13.36
N TRP A 435 3.29 15.10 -13.05
CA TRP A 435 2.20 14.20 -13.39
C TRP A 435 0.88 14.67 -12.76
N LEU A 436 0.87 14.97 -11.45
CA LEU A 436 -0.32 15.45 -10.74
C LEU A 436 -0.82 16.80 -11.27
N ILE A 437 0.09 17.72 -11.62
CA ILE A 437 -0.26 19.02 -12.23
C ILE A 437 -0.98 18.78 -13.57
N ARG A 438 -0.40 17.96 -14.45
CA ARG A 438 -1.00 17.66 -15.77
C ARG A 438 -2.32 16.90 -15.61
N ARG A 439 -2.38 15.97 -14.67
CA ARG A 439 -3.60 15.22 -14.38
C ARG A 439 -4.75 16.11 -13.94
N ASN A 440 -4.49 17.02 -13.01
CA ASN A 440 -5.49 17.99 -12.57
C ASN A 440 -5.97 18.88 -13.72
N ALA A 441 -5.06 19.40 -14.54
CA ALA A 441 -5.39 20.23 -15.70
C ALA A 441 -6.28 19.48 -16.69
N TRP A 442 -5.98 18.21 -16.99
CA TRP A 442 -6.78 17.38 -17.87
C TRP A 442 -8.19 17.14 -17.27
N LEU A 443 -8.27 16.78 -15.98
CA LEU A 443 -9.55 16.55 -15.31
C LEU A 443 -10.43 17.81 -15.24
N LEU A 444 -9.85 19.00 -15.02
CA LEU A 444 -10.58 20.26 -15.07
C LEU A 444 -11.21 20.49 -16.43
N HIS A 445 -10.43 20.27 -17.51
CA HIS A 445 -10.91 20.40 -18.88
C HIS A 445 -12.06 19.41 -19.17
N GLU A 446 -11.88 18.12 -18.89
CA GLU A 446 -12.87 17.08 -19.19
C GLU A 446 -14.15 17.18 -18.33
N LEU A 447 -14.04 17.71 -17.12
CA LEU A 447 -15.20 17.97 -16.25
C LEU A 447 -15.87 19.32 -16.56
N GLY A 448 -15.33 20.11 -17.50
CA GLY A 448 -15.87 21.43 -17.86
C GLY A 448 -15.83 22.42 -16.69
N ILE A 449 -14.74 22.41 -15.92
CA ILE A 449 -14.51 23.32 -14.79
C ILE A 449 -13.50 24.36 -15.23
N SER A 450 -13.95 25.62 -15.20
CA SER A 450 -13.12 26.79 -15.58
C SER A 450 -12.42 27.41 -14.38
#